data_65f6881e2a0b14aa4667cba859e1d190
#
_entry.id   65f6881e2a0b14aa4667cba859e1d190
#
_cell.length_a   1.000
_cell.length_b   1.000
_cell.length_c   1.000
_cell.angle_alpha   90.00
_cell.angle_beta   90.00
_cell.angle_gamma   90.00
#
_symmetry.space_group_name_H-M   'P 1'
#
loop_
_entity.id
_entity.type
_entity.pdbx_description
1 polymer ?
#
loop_
_entity_poly.entity_id
_entity_poly.type
_entity_poly.pdbx_seq_one_letter_code
_entity_poly.pdbx_strand_id
1 'polypeptide(L)'
;TPALLDLAEWMKERYFCTLNQCLQAIMPPGIRTKSSWTVSRKSLDAETKLTPKETALLALFGERREIPLEEVQAEFGGDCLTFLRKAEGKGLLALKQELHRSEYKNEKRLYSLDRDHPLLEAAWKKAEKEKRLEGQRLLLEYLANGREATAAELKEALGITDSPIKTLLKKGILRERRQTERRNVFDADTVERTQPFTPTAEQAAALSALHRELEQEEKKPILLHGVTGSGKTEIYMQMIAEVLARGEQAIVLVPEIALTPLLAERFVSRFGDAVSVTHSRLSMGERVDQWKKARDGEISVVIGARSALFLPFPKVGAIIMDEAHENSYVSDITPQYDTKDVAAALAKRYGALFLMGTATPDFISYYK
;
A
#
# COMPACT_ATOMS: atom_id res chain seq x y z
N THR A 1 2.08 -0.36 12.49
CA THR A 1 2.01 0.29 13.81
C THR A 1 1.75 -0.75 14.89
N PRO A 2 2.18 -0.55 16.15
CA PRO A 2 1.86 -1.46 17.25
C PRO A 2 0.35 -1.69 17.41
N ALA A 3 -0.47 -0.63 17.31
CA ALA A 3 -1.92 -0.73 17.42
C ALA A 3 -2.56 -1.70 16.41
N LEU A 4 -2.04 -1.79 15.17
CA LEU A 4 -2.54 -2.74 14.19
C LEU A 4 -2.09 -4.18 14.47
N LEU A 5 -0.93 -4.39 15.09
CA LEU A 5 -0.49 -5.72 15.50
C LEU A 5 -1.34 -6.22 16.68
N ASP A 6 -1.56 -5.38 17.68
CA ASP A 6 -2.45 -5.69 18.80
C ASP A 6 -3.89 -5.91 18.34
N LEU A 7 -4.33 -5.16 17.31
CA LEU A 7 -5.62 -5.39 16.67
C LEU A 7 -5.69 -6.77 16.00
N ALA A 8 -4.62 -7.19 15.30
CA ALA A 8 -4.58 -8.50 14.65
C ALA A 8 -4.71 -9.64 15.66
N GLU A 9 -4.07 -9.54 16.82
CA GLU A 9 -4.19 -10.52 17.89
C GLU A 9 -5.59 -10.54 18.49
N TRP A 10 -6.19 -9.37 18.73
CA TRP A 10 -7.56 -9.27 19.19
C TRP A 10 -8.55 -9.86 18.14
N MET A 11 -8.37 -9.58 16.86
CA MET A 11 -9.20 -10.15 15.79
C MET A 11 -9.11 -11.68 15.74
N LYS A 12 -7.92 -12.23 15.92
CA LYS A 12 -7.68 -13.69 15.97
C LYS A 12 -8.57 -14.35 17.04
N GLU A 13 -8.62 -13.77 18.23
CA GLU A 13 -9.42 -14.29 19.34
C GLU A 13 -10.92 -14.05 19.12
N ARG A 14 -11.27 -12.85 18.68
CA ARG A 14 -12.67 -12.43 18.51
C ARG A 14 -13.39 -13.16 17.39
N TYR A 15 -12.70 -13.47 16.28
CA TYR A 15 -13.26 -14.09 15.07
C TYR A 15 -12.76 -15.51 14.81
N PHE A 16 -12.13 -16.15 15.79
CA PHE A 16 -11.68 -17.55 15.75
C PHE A 16 -10.89 -17.91 14.48
N CYS A 17 -9.96 -17.07 14.08
CA CYS A 17 -9.12 -17.25 12.89
C CYS A 17 -7.63 -17.26 13.24
N THR A 18 -6.77 -17.53 12.27
CA THR A 18 -5.33 -17.50 12.49
C THR A 18 -4.77 -16.07 12.44
N LEU A 19 -3.69 -15.81 13.17
CA LEU A 19 -2.99 -14.52 13.11
C LEU A 19 -2.57 -14.15 11.67
N ASN A 20 -2.17 -15.15 10.87
CA ASN A 20 -1.81 -14.93 9.47
C ASN A 20 -3.00 -14.40 8.64
N GLN A 21 -4.20 -14.93 8.85
CA GLN A 21 -5.42 -14.46 8.19
C GLN A 21 -5.74 -13.00 8.59
N CYS A 22 -5.58 -12.66 9.86
CA CYS A 22 -5.75 -11.28 10.33
C CYS A 22 -4.72 -10.34 9.70
N LEU A 23 -3.44 -10.73 9.69
CA LEU A 23 -2.38 -9.92 9.08
C LEU A 23 -2.59 -9.75 7.57
N GLN A 24 -3.08 -10.77 6.86
CA GLN A 24 -3.43 -10.66 5.44
C GLN A 24 -4.59 -9.70 5.17
N ALA A 25 -5.55 -9.59 6.09
CA ALA A 25 -6.64 -8.62 5.99
C ALA A 25 -6.16 -7.18 6.25
N ILE A 26 -5.18 -7.00 7.15
CA ILE A 26 -4.64 -5.69 7.54
C ILE A 26 -3.60 -5.18 6.54
N MET A 27 -2.78 -6.07 5.96
CA MET A 27 -1.75 -5.67 5.02
C MET A 27 -2.31 -5.47 3.61
N PRO A 28 -1.88 -4.41 2.89
CA PRO A 28 -2.32 -4.22 1.53
C PRO A 28 -1.82 -5.37 0.64
N PRO A 29 -2.64 -5.83 -0.33
CA PRO A 29 -2.18 -6.77 -1.33
C PRO A 29 -1.01 -6.13 -2.09
N GLY A 30 0.13 -6.80 -2.18
CA GLY A 30 1.35 -6.29 -2.84
C GLY A 30 2.55 -6.11 -1.93
N ILE A 31 2.37 -6.03 -0.62
CA ILE A 31 3.45 -6.23 0.35
C ILE A 31 3.55 -7.74 0.60
N ARG A 32 4.23 -8.45 -0.30
CA ARG A 32 4.51 -9.88 -0.13
C ARG A 32 5.91 -10.05 0.41
N THR A 33 6.01 -10.64 1.58
CA THR A 33 7.26 -11.21 2.03
C THR A 33 7.42 -12.54 1.30
N LYS A 34 8.29 -12.61 0.29
CA LYS A 34 8.74 -13.90 -0.23
C LYS A 34 9.76 -14.45 0.74
N SER A 35 9.46 -15.55 1.37
CA SER A 35 10.49 -16.31 2.08
C SER A 35 11.18 -17.20 1.06
N SER A 36 12.47 -17.02 0.87
CA SER A 36 13.32 -18.00 0.21
C SER A 36 14.09 -18.75 1.27
N TRP A 37 14.26 -20.04 1.04
CA TRP A 37 15.11 -20.86 1.88
C TRP A 37 16.43 -21.06 1.15
N THR A 38 17.52 -20.85 1.86
CA THR A 38 18.87 -21.09 1.39
C THR A 38 19.45 -22.23 2.20
N VAL A 39 20.04 -23.19 1.52
CA VAL A 39 20.72 -24.33 2.12
C VAL A 39 22.19 -24.02 2.11
N SER A 40 22.81 -23.95 3.29
CA SER A 40 24.25 -23.66 3.45
C SER A 40 24.98 -24.92 3.87
N ARG A 41 26.07 -25.26 3.17
CA ARG A 41 26.94 -26.39 3.52
C ARG A 41 27.79 -26.04 4.75
N LYS A 42 27.83 -26.94 5.74
CA LYS A 42 28.76 -26.85 6.87
C LYS A 42 30.05 -27.61 6.58
N SER A 43 31.12 -27.23 7.25
CA SER A 43 32.38 -28.02 7.26
C SER A 43 32.13 -29.38 7.90
N LEU A 44 32.52 -30.43 7.20
CA LEU A 44 32.33 -31.82 7.63
C LEU A 44 33.61 -32.32 8.30
N ASP A 45 33.46 -33.03 9.40
CA ASP A 45 34.54 -33.81 9.97
C ASP A 45 34.81 -35.06 9.12
N ALA A 46 36.06 -35.43 8.98
CA ALA A 46 36.54 -36.50 8.08
C ALA A 46 35.93 -37.89 8.35
N GLU A 47 35.32 -38.11 9.50
CA GLU A 47 34.73 -39.39 9.93
C GLU A 47 33.22 -39.51 9.69
N THR A 48 32.56 -38.49 9.09
CA THR A 48 31.10 -38.51 8.94
C THR A 48 30.66 -39.47 7.85
N LYS A 49 29.99 -40.57 8.23
CA LYS A 49 29.40 -41.54 7.28
C LYS A 49 28.18 -40.91 6.59
N LEU A 50 28.29 -40.70 5.30
CA LEU A 50 27.23 -40.13 4.45
C LEU A 50 26.43 -41.24 3.76
N THR A 51 25.13 -41.05 3.66
CA THR A 51 24.26 -41.88 2.80
C THR A 51 24.39 -41.45 1.34
N PRO A 52 24.06 -42.32 0.37
CA PRO A 52 24.10 -41.95 -1.06
C PRO A 52 23.32 -40.67 -1.38
N LYS A 53 22.17 -40.45 -0.75
CA LYS A 53 21.36 -39.23 -0.91
C LYS A 53 22.04 -37.99 -0.33
N GLU A 54 22.73 -38.11 0.81
CA GLU A 54 23.50 -37.02 1.41
C GLU A 54 24.73 -36.67 0.58
N THR A 55 25.39 -37.66 -0.02
CA THR A 55 26.49 -37.45 -0.96
C THR A 55 26.00 -36.68 -2.22
N ALA A 56 24.88 -37.10 -2.80
CA ALA A 56 24.27 -36.40 -3.94
C ALA A 56 23.89 -34.97 -3.58
N LEU A 57 23.32 -34.73 -2.41
CA LEU A 57 23.00 -33.38 -1.92
C LEU A 57 24.25 -32.52 -1.81
N LEU A 58 25.33 -33.03 -1.25
CA LEU A 58 26.58 -32.28 -1.12
C LEU A 58 27.25 -32.01 -2.48
N ALA A 59 27.05 -32.88 -3.47
CA ALA A 59 27.54 -32.71 -4.82
C ALA A 59 26.86 -31.56 -5.55
N LEU A 60 25.58 -31.23 -5.23
CA LEU A 60 24.86 -30.09 -5.80
C LEU A 60 25.53 -28.75 -5.45
N PHE A 61 26.22 -28.67 -4.33
CA PHE A 61 26.91 -27.44 -3.95
C PHE A 61 28.10 -27.12 -4.86
N GLY A 62 28.78 -28.13 -5.43
CA GLY A 62 30.04 -27.91 -6.15
C GLY A 62 31.01 -27.10 -5.32
N GLU A 63 31.49 -25.97 -5.84
CA GLU A 63 32.32 -25.00 -5.12
C GLU A 63 31.54 -23.98 -4.29
N ARG A 64 30.21 -23.93 -4.44
CA ARG A 64 29.34 -22.98 -3.75
C ARG A 64 29.15 -23.38 -2.28
N ARG A 65 29.08 -22.39 -1.41
CA ARG A 65 28.77 -22.61 0.02
C ARG A 65 27.28 -22.64 0.31
N GLU A 66 26.50 -22.00 -0.55
CA GLU A 66 25.05 -21.82 -0.39
C GLU A 66 24.34 -22.06 -1.71
N ILE A 67 23.17 -22.71 -1.67
CA ILE A 67 22.30 -22.95 -2.83
C ILE A 67 20.85 -22.67 -2.43
N PRO A 68 19.99 -22.16 -3.36
CA PRO A 68 18.57 -21.99 -3.11
C PRO A 68 17.87 -23.34 -2.89
N LEU A 69 16.82 -23.35 -2.06
CA LEU A 69 16.03 -24.57 -1.82
C LEU A 69 15.37 -25.08 -3.11
N GLU A 70 15.01 -24.17 -4.03
CA GLU A 70 14.42 -24.52 -5.33
C GLU A 70 15.34 -25.45 -6.15
N GLU A 71 16.66 -25.26 -6.12
CA GLU A 71 17.61 -26.17 -6.80
C GLU A 71 17.59 -27.55 -6.18
N VAL A 72 17.49 -27.64 -4.84
CA VAL A 72 17.39 -28.92 -4.15
C VAL A 72 16.05 -29.61 -4.42
N GLN A 73 14.96 -28.83 -4.50
CA GLN A 73 13.63 -29.35 -4.82
C GLN A 73 13.53 -29.87 -6.26
N ALA A 74 14.25 -29.26 -7.19
CA ALA A 74 14.30 -29.71 -8.57
C ALA A 74 14.96 -31.09 -8.70
N GLU A 75 15.97 -31.39 -7.87
CA GLU A 75 16.70 -32.68 -7.91
C GLU A 75 16.06 -33.77 -7.04
N PHE A 76 15.58 -33.40 -5.84
CA PHE A 76 15.09 -34.35 -4.82
C PHE A 76 13.56 -34.40 -4.68
N GLY A 77 12.83 -33.59 -5.44
CA GLY A 77 11.38 -33.46 -5.36
C GLY A 77 10.89 -32.49 -4.29
N GLY A 78 9.61 -32.11 -4.37
CA GLY A 78 9.01 -31.07 -3.51
C GLY A 78 9.00 -31.40 -2.01
N ASP A 79 9.11 -32.66 -1.64
CA ASP A 79 9.02 -33.15 -0.24
C ASP A 79 10.39 -33.30 0.44
N CYS A 80 11.43 -32.64 -0.12
CA CYS A 80 12.81 -32.77 0.38
C CYS A 80 13.05 -32.12 1.76
N LEU A 81 12.13 -31.29 2.28
CA LEU A 81 12.31 -30.59 3.55
C LEU A 81 12.53 -31.50 4.75
N THR A 82 11.83 -32.64 4.80
CA THR A 82 12.02 -33.63 5.87
C THR A 82 13.41 -34.25 5.82
N PHE A 83 13.95 -34.53 4.63
CA PHE A 83 15.30 -35.01 4.41
C PHE A 83 16.33 -33.94 4.78
N LEU A 84 16.12 -32.68 4.37
CA LEU A 84 17.03 -31.58 4.70
C LEU A 84 17.09 -31.31 6.22
N ARG A 85 15.97 -31.37 6.94
CA ARG A 85 15.96 -31.24 8.41
C ARG A 85 16.72 -32.35 9.10
N LYS A 86 16.66 -33.58 8.57
CA LYS A 86 17.49 -34.70 9.08
C LYS A 86 18.97 -34.45 8.83
N ALA A 87 19.33 -33.96 7.65
CA ALA A 87 20.72 -33.62 7.32
C ALA A 87 21.21 -32.42 8.14
N GLU A 88 20.37 -31.44 8.46
CA GLU A 88 20.67 -30.34 9.38
C GLU A 88 20.92 -30.87 10.82
N GLY A 89 20.08 -31.79 11.31
CA GLY A 89 20.24 -32.43 12.62
C GLY A 89 21.53 -33.22 12.73
N LYS A 90 22.07 -33.72 11.60
CA LYS A 90 23.41 -34.38 11.54
C LYS A 90 24.58 -33.38 11.41
N GLY A 91 24.28 -32.05 11.31
CA GLY A 91 25.32 -31.05 11.16
C GLY A 91 25.91 -30.90 9.75
N LEU A 92 25.32 -31.54 8.72
CA LEU A 92 25.84 -31.55 7.35
C LEU A 92 25.59 -30.19 6.65
N LEU A 93 24.49 -29.50 7.01
CA LEU A 93 24.05 -28.24 6.42
C LEU A 93 23.33 -27.40 7.46
N ALA A 94 23.01 -26.18 7.09
CA ALA A 94 22.10 -25.30 7.80
C ALA A 94 21.02 -24.79 6.85
N LEU A 95 19.78 -24.76 7.31
CA LEU A 95 18.65 -24.16 6.59
C LEU A 95 18.48 -22.71 7.06
N LYS A 96 18.64 -21.77 6.15
CA LYS A 96 18.49 -20.36 6.41
C LYS A 96 17.23 -19.85 5.70
N GLN A 97 16.31 -19.29 6.45
CA GLN A 97 15.15 -18.64 5.86
C GLN A 97 15.48 -17.15 5.70
N GLU A 98 15.51 -16.69 4.47
CA GLU A 98 15.67 -15.28 4.16
C GLU A 98 14.31 -14.70 3.77
N LEU A 99 13.93 -13.64 4.45
CA LEU A 99 12.71 -12.90 4.15
C LEU A 99 13.04 -11.78 3.16
N HIS A 100 12.77 -12.01 1.89
CA HIS A 100 12.85 -10.96 0.89
C HIS A 100 11.56 -10.15 0.89
N ARG A 101 11.63 -8.91 1.34
CA ARG A 101 10.54 -7.95 1.15
C ARG A 101 10.48 -7.59 -0.33
N SER A 102 9.55 -8.21 -1.06
CA SER A 102 9.18 -7.74 -2.39
C SER A 102 8.30 -6.51 -2.20
N GLU A 103 8.89 -5.34 -2.09
CA GLU A 103 8.13 -4.11 -2.18
C GLU A 103 7.75 -3.87 -3.63
N TYR A 104 6.48 -3.67 -3.89
CA TYR A 104 6.04 -3.13 -5.17
C TYR A 104 6.57 -1.68 -5.25
N LYS A 105 7.63 -1.50 -6.06
CA LYS A 105 8.15 -0.17 -6.37
C LYS A 105 7.50 0.26 -7.67
N ASN A 106 6.67 1.29 -7.61
CA ASN A 106 6.19 1.96 -8.80
C ASN A 106 7.32 2.83 -9.32
N GLU A 107 8.28 2.22 -10.03
CA GLU A 107 9.40 2.91 -10.63
C GLU A 107 9.04 3.27 -12.07
N LYS A 108 8.82 4.53 -12.35
CA LYS A 108 8.87 5.04 -13.73
C LYS A 108 10.33 5.06 -14.17
N ARG A 109 10.58 4.51 -15.34
CA ARG A 109 11.88 4.63 -16.02
C ARG A 109 11.82 5.86 -16.88
N LEU A 110 12.60 6.87 -16.51
CA LEU A 110 12.80 8.08 -17.28
C LEU A 110 14.06 7.91 -18.12
N TYR A 111 13.97 8.27 -19.37
CA TYR A 111 15.07 8.24 -20.31
C TYR A 111 15.49 9.67 -20.62
N SER A 112 16.78 9.94 -20.52
CA SER A 112 17.41 11.21 -20.88
C SER A 112 18.61 10.98 -21.78
N LEU A 113 19.00 12.00 -22.53
CA LEU A 113 20.15 11.97 -23.40
C LEU A 113 21.42 12.22 -22.60
N ASP A 114 22.43 11.36 -22.74
CA ASP A 114 23.78 11.64 -22.26
C ASP A 114 24.50 12.58 -23.23
N ARG A 115 24.49 13.87 -22.96
CA ARG A 115 25.03 14.92 -23.84
C ARG A 115 26.55 14.87 -24.00
N ASP A 116 27.24 14.31 -23.04
CA ASP A 116 28.70 14.22 -23.03
C ASP A 116 29.20 12.87 -23.59
N HIS A 117 28.29 12.04 -24.09
CA HIS A 117 28.64 10.72 -24.58
C HIS A 117 29.43 10.77 -25.88
N PRO A 118 30.63 10.16 -25.97
CA PRO A 118 31.52 10.29 -27.11
C PRO A 118 30.97 9.79 -28.45
N LEU A 119 29.98 8.89 -28.41
CA LEU A 119 29.32 8.35 -29.60
C LEU A 119 28.08 9.13 -30.02
N LEU A 120 27.67 10.18 -29.31
CA LEU A 120 26.45 10.92 -29.57
C LEU A 120 26.42 11.55 -30.97
N GLU A 121 27.46 12.30 -31.32
CA GLU A 121 27.54 12.93 -32.64
C GLU A 121 27.57 11.93 -33.80
N ALA A 122 28.30 10.83 -33.62
CA ALA A 122 28.36 9.76 -34.62
C ALA A 122 27.01 9.06 -34.81
N ALA A 123 26.28 8.83 -33.71
CA ALA A 123 24.95 8.25 -33.75
C ALA A 123 23.94 9.20 -34.41
N TRP A 124 24.05 10.51 -34.14
CA TRP A 124 23.20 11.53 -34.74
C TRP A 124 23.40 11.60 -36.26
N LYS A 125 24.65 11.83 -36.73
CA LYS A 125 24.98 11.86 -38.14
C LYS A 125 24.57 10.59 -38.89
N LYS A 126 24.64 9.43 -38.21
CA LYS A 126 24.22 8.17 -38.80
C LYS A 126 22.67 8.07 -38.89
N ALA A 127 21.97 8.54 -37.86
CA ALA A 127 20.52 8.54 -37.85
C ALA A 127 19.89 9.51 -38.86
N GLU A 128 20.58 10.62 -39.19
CA GLU A 128 20.15 11.55 -40.24
C GLU A 128 20.30 10.96 -41.64
N LYS A 129 21.35 10.14 -41.88
CA LYS A 129 21.63 9.58 -43.19
C LYS A 129 20.82 8.33 -43.55
N GLU A 130 20.44 7.53 -42.56
CA GLU A 130 19.80 6.24 -42.75
C GLU A 130 18.32 6.28 -42.40
N LYS A 131 17.43 6.25 -43.40
CA LYS A 131 15.97 6.27 -43.23
C LYS A 131 15.43 5.19 -42.26
N ARG A 132 16.10 4.00 -42.20
CA ARG A 132 15.78 2.93 -41.25
C ARG A 132 16.02 3.31 -39.79
N LEU A 133 16.76 4.37 -39.50
CA LEU A 133 17.07 4.87 -38.15
C LEU A 133 16.21 6.08 -37.76
N GLU A 134 15.15 6.37 -38.53
CA GLU A 134 14.26 7.51 -38.26
C GLU A 134 13.74 7.57 -36.82
N GLY A 135 13.37 6.43 -36.23
CA GLY A 135 12.96 6.37 -34.82
C GLY A 135 14.07 6.76 -33.83
N GLN A 136 15.38 6.48 -34.17
CA GLN A 136 16.48 6.94 -33.35
C GLN A 136 16.70 8.45 -33.52
N ARG A 137 16.56 8.99 -34.73
CA ARG A 137 16.67 10.43 -35.01
C ARG A 137 15.62 11.21 -34.23
N LEU A 138 14.33 10.82 -34.33
CA LEU A 138 13.24 11.46 -33.61
C LEU A 138 13.46 11.43 -32.09
N LEU A 139 13.97 10.33 -31.57
CA LEU A 139 14.24 10.17 -30.14
C LEU A 139 15.38 11.09 -29.67
N LEU A 140 16.49 11.22 -30.47
CA LEU A 140 17.57 12.12 -30.18
C LEU A 140 17.12 13.58 -30.22
N GLU A 141 16.35 14.00 -31.25
CA GLU A 141 15.77 15.34 -31.38
C GLU A 141 14.87 15.69 -30.20
N TYR A 142 13.99 14.78 -29.80
CA TYR A 142 13.03 15.00 -28.71
C TYR A 142 13.74 15.22 -27.35
N LEU A 143 14.81 14.45 -27.09
CA LEU A 143 15.53 14.52 -25.81
C LEU A 143 16.71 15.53 -25.82
N ALA A 144 17.03 16.13 -26.97
CA ALA A 144 18.13 17.08 -27.11
C ALA A 144 18.05 18.30 -26.18
N ASN A 145 16.84 18.76 -25.88
CA ASN A 145 16.57 19.93 -25.03
C ASN A 145 16.64 19.64 -23.51
N GLY A 146 17.21 18.47 -23.10
CA GLY A 146 17.33 18.08 -21.70
C GLY A 146 16.02 17.57 -21.11
N ARG A 147 15.06 17.19 -21.95
CA ARG A 147 13.82 16.54 -21.52
C ARG A 147 14.11 15.14 -21.02
N GLU A 148 13.44 14.77 -19.95
CA GLU A 148 13.31 13.39 -19.52
C GLU A 148 11.91 12.91 -19.88
N ALA A 149 11.77 11.68 -20.35
CA ALA A 149 10.46 11.11 -20.69
C ALA A 149 10.43 9.59 -20.45
N THR A 150 9.26 9.06 -20.19
CA THR A 150 9.04 7.61 -20.08
C THR A 150 8.96 6.96 -21.46
N ALA A 151 9.13 5.64 -21.53
CA ALA A 151 8.97 4.90 -22.78
C ALA A 151 7.55 5.04 -23.36
N ALA A 152 6.53 5.19 -22.53
CA ALA A 152 5.14 5.39 -22.98
C ALA A 152 4.97 6.74 -23.65
N GLU A 153 5.42 7.83 -23.01
CA GLU A 153 5.38 9.18 -23.56
C GLU A 153 6.18 9.30 -24.87
N LEU A 154 7.36 8.68 -24.95
CA LEU A 154 8.16 8.67 -26.16
C LEU A 154 7.48 7.94 -27.32
N LYS A 155 6.80 6.83 -27.04
CA LYS A 155 6.04 6.09 -28.05
C LYS A 155 4.84 6.87 -28.55
N GLU A 156 4.11 7.49 -27.65
CA GLU A 156 2.91 8.28 -27.97
C GLU A 156 3.27 9.55 -28.75
N ALA A 157 4.28 10.28 -28.30
CA ALA A 157 4.68 11.54 -28.93
C ALA A 157 5.37 11.36 -30.29
N LEU A 158 6.15 10.27 -30.46
CA LEU A 158 7.01 10.08 -31.63
C LEU A 158 6.57 8.94 -32.56
N GLY A 159 5.55 8.17 -32.18
CA GLY A 159 5.09 7.00 -32.96
C GLY A 159 6.14 5.89 -33.09
N ILE A 160 7.11 5.80 -32.18
CA ILE A 160 8.21 4.84 -32.22
C ILE A 160 7.91 3.56 -31.44
N THR A 161 8.66 2.51 -31.74
CA THR A 161 8.66 1.25 -31.00
C THR A 161 9.70 1.23 -29.87
N ASP A 162 9.80 0.14 -29.12
CA ASP A 162 10.83 -0.04 -28.07
C ASP A 162 12.25 -0.18 -28.63
N SER A 163 12.39 -0.56 -29.90
CA SER A 163 13.68 -0.89 -30.50
C SER A 163 14.68 0.29 -30.52
N PRO A 164 14.30 1.51 -30.93
CA PRO A 164 15.19 2.68 -30.87
C PRO A 164 15.68 2.99 -29.45
N ILE A 165 14.77 2.93 -28.46
CA ILE A 165 15.10 3.19 -27.05
C ILE A 165 16.12 2.17 -26.54
N LYS A 166 15.84 0.88 -26.74
CA LYS A 166 16.75 -0.21 -26.33
C LYS A 166 18.12 -0.11 -27.01
N THR A 167 18.14 0.28 -28.27
CA THR A 167 19.39 0.39 -29.05
C THR A 167 20.26 1.51 -28.53
N LEU A 168 19.70 2.70 -28.30
CA LEU A 168 20.47 3.85 -27.80
C LEU A 168 20.86 3.66 -26.33
N LEU A 169 20.01 2.99 -25.53
CA LEU A 169 20.35 2.61 -24.16
C LEU A 169 21.53 1.64 -24.11
N LYS A 170 21.50 0.59 -24.96
CA LYS A 170 22.61 -0.39 -25.06
C LYS A 170 23.94 0.26 -25.49
N LYS A 171 23.88 1.35 -26.27
CA LYS A 171 25.04 2.13 -26.67
C LYS A 171 25.50 3.13 -25.59
N GLY A 172 24.80 3.29 -24.50
CA GLY A 172 25.09 4.24 -23.44
C GLY A 172 24.69 5.70 -23.76
N ILE A 173 24.12 5.95 -24.95
CA ILE A 173 23.74 7.30 -25.42
C ILE A 173 22.52 7.82 -24.65
N LEU A 174 21.63 6.90 -24.21
CA LEU A 174 20.55 7.21 -23.27
C LEU A 174 20.95 6.75 -21.86
N ARG A 175 20.60 7.57 -20.89
CA ARG A 175 20.63 7.22 -19.46
C ARG A 175 19.24 6.84 -19.01
N GLU A 176 19.13 5.76 -18.24
CA GLU A 176 17.91 5.35 -17.56
C GLU A 176 18.00 5.80 -16.11
N ARG A 177 17.05 6.63 -15.68
CA ARG A 177 16.86 6.99 -14.27
C ARG A 177 15.54 6.39 -13.78
N ARG A 178 15.57 5.72 -12.65
CA ARG A 178 14.38 5.23 -12.00
C ARG A 178 13.88 6.29 -11.04
N GLN A 179 12.66 6.72 -11.25
CA GLN A 179 11.98 7.65 -10.37
C GLN A 179 10.78 6.96 -9.75
N THR A 180 10.74 6.93 -8.41
CA THR A 180 9.57 6.44 -7.68
C THR A 180 8.52 7.54 -7.77
N GLU A 181 7.43 7.28 -8.49
CA GLU A 181 6.29 8.19 -8.56
C GLU A 181 5.24 7.75 -7.54
N ARG A 182 4.93 8.64 -6.62
CA ARG A 182 3.80 8.49 -5.69
C ARG A 182 2.58 9.15 -6.34
N ARG A 183 1.68 8.34 -6.88
CA ARG A 183 0.47 8.85 -7.55
C ARG A 183 -0.49 9.45 -6.52
N ASN A 184 -1.00 10.63 -6.81
CA ASN A 184 -2.20 11.13 -6.16
C ASN A 184 -3.41 10.66 -6.97
N VAL A 185 -4.40 10.10 -6.29
CA VAL A 185 -5.64 9.61 -6.92
C VAL A 185 -6.52 10.79 -7.38
N PHE A 186 -6.34 11.94 -6.72
CA PHE A 186 -6.99 13.22 -7.07
C PHE A 186 -5.93 14.31 -7.18
N ASP A 187 -6.07 15.16 -8.17
CA ASP A 187 -5.26 16.36 -8.33
C ASP A 187 -5.92 17.49 -7.51
N ALA A 188 -5.38 17.73 -6.31
CA ALA A 188 -5.93 18.71 -5.40
C ALA A 188 -5.78 20.15 -5.91
N ASP A 189 -4.87 20.40 -6.86
CA ASP A 189 -4.65 21.73 -7.45
C ASP A 189 -5.80 22.16 -8.38
N THR A 190 -6.62 21.21 -8.83
CA THR A 190 -7.77 21.49 -9.71
C THR A 190 -9.08 21.77 -8.97
N VAL A 191 -9.09 21.58 -7.63
CA VAL A 191 -10.31 21.68 -6.82
C VAL A 191 -10.34 22.99 -6.02
N GLU A 192 -11.41 23.75 -6.16
CA GLU A 192 -11.61 24.99 -5.42
C GLU A 192 -11.75 24.72 -3.90
N ARG A 193 -11.04 25.49 -3.10
CA ARG A 193 -11.05 25.35 -1.63
C ARG A 193 -12.35 25.86 -1.02
N THR A 194 -12.93 25.05 -0.13
CA THR A 194 -14.16 25.41 0.59
C THR A 194 -13.90 25.77 2.04
N GLN A 195 -14.74 26.63 2.59
CA GLN A 195 -14.76 27.00 4.01
C GLN A 195 -15.83 26.22 4.77
N PRO A 196 -15.69 26.04 6.09
CA PRO A 196 -16.73 25.43 6.92
C PRO A 196 -18.04 26.22 6.84
N PHE A 197 -19.16 25.51 6.75
CA PHE A 197 -20.48 26.14 6.86
C PHE A 197 -20.78 26.48 8.32
N THR A 198 -21.52 27.53 8.53
CA THR A 198 -22.07 27.87 9.85
C THR A 198 -23.06 26.79 10.28
N PRO A 199 -22.84 26.10 11.41
CA PRO A 199 -23.73 25.04 11.83
C PRO A 199 -25.10 25.56 12.24
N THR A 200 -26.16 24.78 11.98
CA THR A 200 -27.48 25.01 12.59
C THR A 200 -27.41 24.79 14.10
N ALA A 201 -28.47 25.19 14.83
CA ALA A 201 -28.52 24.98 16.28
C ALA A 201 -28.34 23.51 16.67
N GLU A 202 -28.95 22.58 15.91
CA GLU A 202 -28.86 21.14 16.13
C GLU A 202 -27.47 20.59 15.82
N GLN A 203 -26.86 21.06 14.70
CA GLN A 203 -25.50 20.70 14.34
C GLN A 203 -24.48 21.24 15.35
N ALA A 204 -24.69 22.46 15.85
CA ALA A 204 -23.85 23.06 16.90
C ALA A 204 -23.94 22.27 18.21
N ALA A 205 -25.13 21.80 18.59
CA ALA A 205 -25.31 20.93 19.75
C ALA A 205 -24.59 19.60 19.59
N ALA A 206 -24.69 18.96 18.40
CA ALA A 206 -23.97 17.74 18.07
C ALA A 206 -22.44 17.94 18.12
N LEU A 207 -21.92 19.01 17.49
CA LEU A 207 -20.50 19.34 17.55
C LEU A 207 -20.02 19.57 18.98
N SER A 208 -20.80 20.28 19.80
CA SER A 208 -20.45 20.52 21.22
C SER A 208 -20.39 19.20 22.01
N ALA A 209 -21.23 18.21 21.70
CA ALA A 209 -21.16 16.90 22.33
C ALA A 209 -19.90 16.12 21.86
N LEU A 210 -19.60 16.17 20.58
CA LEU A 210 -18.40 15.53 20.00
C LEU A 210 -17.12 16.14 20.54
N HIS A 211 -17.03 17.47 20.66
CA HIS A 211 -15.89 18.17 21.25
C HIS A 211 -15.66 17.74 22.71
N ARG A 212 -16.74 17.66 23.50
CA ARG A 212 -16.62 17.17 24.89
C ARG A 212 -16.08 15.75 24.96
N GLU A 213 -16.54 14.86 24.06
CA GLU A 213 -16.06 13.48 24.02
C GLU A 213 -14.60 13.40 23.53
N LEU A 214 -14.22 14.27 22.59
CA LEU A 214 -12.84 14.32 22.10
C LEU A 214 -11.83 14.70 23.20
N GLU A 215 -12.27 15.42 24.23
CA GLU A 215 -11.45 15.81 25.39
C GLU A 215 -11.38 14.72 26.48
N GLN A 216 -12.22 13.68 26.41
CA GLN A 216 -12.18 12.62 27.41
C GLN A 216 -10.93 11.77 27.27
N GLU A 217 -10.39 11.29 28.37
CA GLU A 217 -9.27 10.35 28.39
C GLU A 217 -9.72 8.98 27.83
N GLU A 218 -10.85 8.46 28.30
CA GLU A 218 -11.50 7.29 27.74
C GLU A 218 -12.72 7.69 26.91
N LYS A 219 -12.59 7.63 25.61
CA LYS A 219 -13.64 8.02 24.66
C LYS A 219 -14.64 6.90 24.42
N LYS A 220 -15.91 7.25 24.44
CA LYS A 220 -17.02 6.36 24.10
C LYS A 220 -17.39 6.49 22.63
N PRO A 221 -17.82 5.40 21.98
CA PRO A 221 -18.43 5.49 20.65
C PRO A 221 -19.66 6.41 20.67
N ILE A 222 -19.79 7.25 19.65
CA ILE A 222 -20.91 8.16 19.49
C ILE A 222 -21.72 7.77 18.27
N LEU A 223 -23.04 7.76 18.41
CA LEU A 223 -23.98 7.59 17.30
C LEU A 223 -24.56 8.97 16.92
N LEU A 224 -24.25 9.44 15.72
CA LEU A 224 -24.85 10.62 15.13
C LEU A 224 -26.05 10.21 14.27
N HIS A 225 -27.24 10.32 14.86
CA HIS A 225 -28.50 10.04 14.19
C HIS A 225 -29.02 11.29 13.49
N GLY A 226 -29.23 11.22 12.18
CA GLY A 226 -29.74 12.33 11.38
C GLY A 226 -30.20 11.86 10.01
N VAL A 227 -31.29 12.40 9.52
CA VAL A 227 -31.83 12.07 8.19
C VAL A 227 -30.84 12.35 7.06
N THR A 228 -31.06 11.76 5.90
CA THR A 228 -30.26 12.05 4.72
C THR A 228 -30.40 13.56 4.38
N GLY A 229 -29.25 14.20 4.10
CA GLY A 229 -29.21 15.66 3.84
C GLY A 229 -29.21 16.55 5.09
N SER A 230 -29.21 16.01 6.32
CA SER A 230 -29.12 16.79 7.58
C SER A 230 -27.75 17.45 7.81
N GLY A 231 -26.78 17.22 6.94
CA GLY A 231 -25.43 17.78 7.06
C GLY A 231 -24.47 16.98 7.91
N LYS A 232 -24.72 15.68 8.13
CA LYS A 232 -23.78 14.80 8.86
C LYS A 232 -22.34 14.91 8.34
N THR A 233 -22.15 14.93 7.02
CA THR A 233 -20.84 15.06 6.38
C THR A 233 -20.12 16.36 6.78
N GLU A 234 -20.84 17.46 6.95
CA GLU A 234 -20.26 18.72 7.41
C GLU A 234 -19.78 18.62 8.87
N ILE A 235 -20.56 17.94 9.75
CA ILE A 235 -20.15 17.65 11.12
C ILE A 235 -18.86 16.81 11.12
N TYR A 236 -18.75 15.79 10.25
CA TYR A 236 -17.53 15.00 10.11
C TYR A 236 -16.34 15.87 9.71
N MET A 237 -16.51 16.74 8.69
CA MET A 237 -15.43 17.59 8.22
C MET A 237 -14.97 18.59 9.30
N GLN A 238 -15.88 19.14 10.09
CA GLN A 238 -15.50 20.04 11.19
C GLN A 238 -14.75 19.30 12.30
N MET A 239 -15.19 18.09 12.66
CA MET A 239 -14.46 17.23 13.61
C MET A 239 -13.08 16.83 13.11
N ILE A 240 -12.96 16.48 11.82
CA ILE A 240 -11.68 16.16 11.19
C ILE A 240 -10.73 17.36 11.27
N ALA A 241 -11.22 18.57 10.97
CA ALA A 241 -10.41 19.79 11.06
C ALA A 241 -9.81 19.97 12.45
N GLU A 242 -10.57 19.68 13.51
CA GLU A 242 -10.09 19.75 14.87
C GLU A 242 -9.05 18.68 15.19
N VAL A 243 -9.29 17.42 14.75
CA VAL A 243 -8.33 16.33 14.90
C VAL A 243 -7.00 16.66 14.20
N LEU A 244 -7.06 17.19 12.98
CA LEU A 244 -5.87 17.62 12.24
C LEU A 244 -5.13 18.76 12.94
N ALA A 245 -5.85 19.72 13.55
CA ALA A 245 -5.24 20.81 14.32
C ALA A 245 -4.46 20.30 15.55
N ARG A 246 -4.79 19.10 16.05
CA ARG A 246 -4.06 18.40 17.14
C ARG A 246 -2.85 17.60 16.62
N GLY A 247 -2.58 17.62 15.31
CA GLY A 247 -1.55 16.82 14.68
C GLY A 247 -1.87 15.31 14.63
N GLU A 248 -3.16 14.97 14.63
CA GLU A 248 -3.67 13.61 14.56
C GLU A 248 -4.29 13.33 13.19
N GLN A 249 -4.53 12.07 12.85
CA GLN A 249 -5.08 11.63 11.58
C GLN A 249 -6.52 11.14 11.75
N ALA A 250 -7.28 11.19 10.65
CA ALA A 250 -8.67 10.76 10.62
C ALA A 250 -8.92 9.67 9.57
N ILE A 251 -9.71 8.68 9.93
CA ILE A 251 -10.19 7.62 9.04
C ILE A 251 -11.69 7.79 8.84
N VAL A 252 -12.12 7.92 7.59
CA VAL A 252 -13.54 8.03 7.20
C VAL A 252 -13.92 6.79 6.41
N LEU A 253 -14.77 5.98 6.99
CA LEU A 253 -15.31 4.77 6.38
C LEU A 253 -16.65 5.11 5.74
N VAL A 254 -16.79 4.75 4.48
CA VAL A 254 -18.04 4.91 3.71
C VAL A 254 -18.36 3.60 3.00
N PRO A 255 -19.64 3.24 2.81
CA PRO A 255 -20.00 2.13 1.95
C PRO A 255 -19.42 2.32 0.55
N GLU A 256 -18.97 1.25 -0.08
CA GLU A 256 -18.32 1.35 -1.39
C GLU A 256 -19.19 2.02 -2.46
N ILE A 257 -20.51 1.79 -2.38
CA ILE A 257 -21.51 2.41 -3.25
C ILE A 257 -21.68 3.93 -3.00
N ALA A 258 -21.39 4.38 -1.78
CA ALA A 258 -21.50 5.80 -1.40
C ALA A 258 -20.19 6.56 -1.67
N LEU A 259 -19.09 5.86 -1.96
CA LEU A 259 -17.80 6.47 -2.29
C LEU A 259 -17.82 7.02 -3.73
N THR A 260 -18.51 8.12 -3.89
CA THR A 260 -18.65 8.81 -5.18
C THR A 260 -17.52 9.83 -5.40
N PRO A 261 -17.21 10.20 -6.65
CA PRO A 261 -16.28 11.29 -6.94
C PRO A 261 -16.67 12.60 -6.23
N LEU A 262 -17.96 12.88 -6.15
CA LEU A 262 -18.48 14.09 -5.48
C LEU A 262 -18.19 14.10 -3.97
N LEU A 263 -18.30 12.95 -3.29
CA LEU A 263 -17.95 12.85 -1.89
C LEU A 263 -16.45 13.08 -1.69
N ALA A 264 -15.62 12.42 -2.49
CA ALA A 264 -14.18 12.60 -2.47
C ALA A 264 -13.77 14.06 -2.72
N GLU A 265 -14.36 14.71 -3.72
CA GLU A 265 -14.15 16.12 -4.06
C GLU A 265 -14.47 17.05 -2.88
N ARG A 266 -15.56 16.82 -2.15
CA ARG A 266 -15.89 17.60 -0.95
C ARG A 266 -14.80 17.58 0.12
N PHE A 267 -14.18 16.43 0.35
CA PHE A 267 -13.08 16.32 1.31
C PHE A 267 -11.78 16.92 0.77
N VAL A 268 -11.48 16.70 -0.52
CA VAL A 268 -10.31 17.30 -1.17
C VAL A 268 -10.44 18.82 -1.21
N SER A 269 -11.61 19.37 -1.48
CA SER A 269 -11.86 20.82 -1.46
C SER A 269 -11.67 21.43 -0.07
N ARG A 270 -11.95 20.67 1.00
CA ARG A 270 -11.75 21.12 2.39
C ARG A 270 -10.32 20.95 2.89
N PHE A 271 -9.67 19.81 2.61
CA PHE A 271 -8.39 19.42 3.24
C PHE A 271 -7.23 19.28 2.25
N GLY A 272 -7.49 19.32 0.94
CA GLY A 272 -6.47 19.29 -0.13
C GLY A 272 -5.65 18.00 -0.14
N ASP A 273 -4.32 18.16 -0.24
CA ASP A 273 -3.35 17.07 -0.34
C ASP A 273 -3.26 16.18 0.91
N ALA A 274 -3.82 16.66 2.03
CA ALA A 274 -3.93 15.86 3.25
C ALA A 274 -4.87 14.66 3.09
N VAL A 275 -5.75 14.67 2.05
CA VAL A 275 -6.76 13.64 1.80
C VAL A 275 -6.25 12.56 0.84
N SER A 276 -6.51 11.33 1.20
CA SER A 276 -6.39 10.18 0.31
C SER A 276 -7.71 9.42 0.21
N VAL A 277 -8.01 8.94 -1.00
CA VAL A 277 -9.21 8.13 -1.25
C VAL A 277 -8.80 6.71 -1.61
N THR A 278 -9.34 5.71 -0.89
CA THR A 278 -9.06 4.30 -1.16
C THR A 278 -10.32 3.54 -1.51
N HIS A 279 -10.30 2.78 -2.61
CA HIS A 279 -11.43 2.00 -3.12
C HIS A 279 -10.94 0.73 -3.84
N SER A 280 -11.88 -0.18 -4.16
CA SER A 280 -11.59 -1.48 -4.79
C SER A 280 -10.93 -1.36 -6.18
N ARG A 281 -11.20 -0.29 -6.93
CA ARG A 281 -10.67 -0.06 -8.28
C ARG A 281 -9.22 0.40 -8.31
N LEU A 282 -8.63 0.77 -7.17
CA LEU A 282 -7.20 1.10 -7.11
C LEU A 282 -6.37 -0.12 -7.49
N SER A 283 -5.39 0.10 -8.35
CA SER A 283 -4.37 -0.90 -8.68
C SER A 283 -3.59 -1.31 -7.42
N MET A 284 -2.94 -2.45 -7.48
CA MET A 284 -2.10 -2.93 -6.36
C MET A 284 -1.01 -1.91 -5.99
N GLY A 285 -0.42 -1.24 -6.99
CA GLY A 285 0.59 -0.22 -6.78
C GLY A 285 0.06 1.01 -6.05
N GLU A 286 -1.10 1.52 -6.48
CA GLU A 286 -1.74 2.66 -5.83
C GLU A 286 -2.09 2.38 -4.37
N ARG A 287 -2.59 1.17 -4.06
CA ARG A 287 -2.87 0.77 -2.66
C ARG A 287 -1.60 0.73 -1.80
N VAL A 288 -0.49 0.23 -2.35
CA VAL A 288 0.81 0.22 -1.65
C VAL A 288 1.32 1.65 -1.45
N ASP A 289 1.17 2.53 -2.44
CA ASP A 289 1.57 3.93 -2.34
C ASP A 289 0.74 4.67 -1.28
N GLN A 290 -0.59 4.46 -1.24
CA GLN A 290 -1.46 5.00 -0.19
C GLN A 290 -1.07 4.50 1.21
N TRP A 291 -0.78 3.21 1.32
CA TRP A 291 -0.33 2.60 2.57
C TRP A 291 1.00 3.22 3.06
N LYS A 292 1.95 3.47 2.16
CA LYS A 292 3.22 4.12 2.47
C LYS A 292 3.01 5.57 2.88
N LYS A 293 2.18 6.33 2.15
CA LYS A 293 1.85 7.72 2.47
C LYS A 293 1.21 7.84 3.86
N ALA A 294 0.31 6.93 4.22
CA ALA A 294 -0.29 6.89 5.54
C ALA A 294 0.77 6.59 6.64
N ARG A 295 1.62 5.59 6.41
CA ARG A 295 2.69 5.22 7.33
C ARG A 295 3.70 6.35 7.56
N ASP A 296 4.06 7.06 6.50
CA ASP A 296 5.07 8.10 6.50
C ASP A 296 4.50 9.48 6.93
N GLY A 297 3.17 9.55 7.18
CA GLY A 297 2.50 10.79 7.62
C GLY A 297 2.33 11.84 6.51
N GLU A 298 2.42 11.43 5.23
CA GLU A 298 2.24 12.33 4.08
C GLU A 298 0.76 12.67 3.83
N ILE A 299 -0.14 11.84 4.33
CA ILE A 299 -1.58 12.08 4.33
C ILE A 299 -2.09 12.04 5.76
N SER A 300 -3.12 12.83 6.03
CA SER A 300 -3.71 12.95 7.37
C SER A 300 -5.17 12.52 7.42
N VAL A 301 -5.83 12.40 6.27
CA VAL A 301 -7.21 11.94 6.15
C VAL A 301 -7.29 10.85 5.11
N VAL A 302 -7.94 9.74 5.43
CA VAL A 302 -8.31 8.74 4.45
C VAL A 302 -9.83 8.59 4.38
N ILE A 303 -10.35 8.48 3.16
CA ILE A 303 -11.75 8.13 2.90
C ILE A 303 -11.75 6.85 2.11
N GLY A 304 -12.56 5.89 2.53
CA GLY A 304 -12.64 4.64 1.80
C GLY A 304 -13.60 3.63 2.40
N ALA A 305 -13.67 2.48 1.72
CA ALA A 305 -14.41 1.34 2.21
C ALA A 305 -13.71 0.72 3.45
N ARG A 306 -14.27 -0.35 3.98
CA ARG A 306 -13.78 -1.05 5.20
C ARG A 306 -12.27 -1.27 5.25
N SER A 307 -11.58 -1.47 4.11
CA SER A 307 -10.13 -1.66 4.07
C SER A 307 -9.32 -0.40 4.45
N ALA A 308 -9.91 0.79 4.37
CA ALA A 308 -9.29 2.03 4.79
C ALA A 308 -8.96 2.04 6.30
N LEU A 309 -9.71 1.26 7.09
CA LEU A 309 -9.48 1.11 8.53
C LEU A 309 -8.07 0.62 8.88
N PHE A 310 -7.45 -0.14 7.98
CA PHE A 310 -6.15 -0.78 8.23
C PHE A 310 -4.95 0.02 7.70
N LEU A 311 -5.14 1.28 7.30
CA LEU A 311 -4.01 2.12 6.95
C LEU A 311 -3.16 2.44 8.19
N PRO A 312 -1.82 2.34 8.08
CA PRO A 312 -0.93 2.38 9.24
C PRO A 312 -0.62 3.80 9.70
N PHE A 313 -1.64 4.59 9.96
CA PHE A 313 -1.46 5.92 10.51
C PHE A 313 -0.72 5.87 11.85
N PRO A 314 0.25 6.78 12.07
CA PRO A 314 0.98 6.85 13.34
C PRO A 314 0.11 7.22 14.54
N LYS A 315 -0.83 8.17 14.36
CA LYS A 315 -1.61 8.75 15.44
C LYS A 315 -3.04 9.06 14.98
N VAL A 316 -3.95 8.11 15.11
CA VAL A 316 -5.36 8.30 14.77
C VAL A 316 -6.09 9.02 15.89
N GLY A 317 -6.73 10.17 15.58
CA GLY A 317 -7.55 10.93 16.53
C GLY A 317 -9.04 10.71 16.36
N ALA A 318 -9.49 10.32 15.15
CA ALA A 318 -10.88 9.98 14.90
C ALA A 318 -11.04 8.86 13.87
N ILE A 319 -12.02 7.99 14.10
CA ILE A 319 -12.55 7.02 13.15
C ILE A 319 -14.02 7.37 12.96
N ILE A 320 -14.40 7.69 11.73
CA ILE A 320 -15.77 8.07 11.37
C ILE A 320 -16.32 7.00 10.45
N MET A 321 -17.52 6.50 10.72
CA MET A 321 -18.20 5.53 9.90
C MET A 321 -19.54 6.13 9.45
N ASP A 322 -19.65 6.43 8.17
CA ASP A 322 -20.89 6.94 7.57
C ASP A 322 -21.79 5.78 7.15
N GLU A 323 -23.10 6.02 7.16
CA GLU A 323 -24.16 5.02 6.89
C GLU A 323 -23.89 3.68 7.62
N ALA A 324 -23.65 3.78 8.95
CA ALA A 324 -23.23 2.67 9.80
C ALA A 324 -24.18 1.46 9.81
N HIS A 325 -25.41 1.60 9.31
CA HIS A 325 -26.39 0.51 9.16
C HIS A 325 -26.11 -0.40 7.95
N GLU A 326 -25.22 -0.02 7.05
CA GLU A 326 -24.97 -0.76 5.81
C GLU A 326 -24.29 -2.11 6.03
N ASN A 327 -24.83 -3.16 5.40
CA ASN A 327 -24.30 -4.51 5.50
C ASN A 327 -22.91 -4.69 4.85
N SER A 328 -22.52 -3.78 3.97
CA SER A 328 -21.21 -3.79 3.29
C SER A 328 -20.03 -3.68 4.27
N TYR A 329 -20.29 -3.32 5.52
CA TYR A 329 -19.28 -3.29 6.58
C TYR A 329 -18.97 -4.66 7.18
N VAL A 330 -19.72 -5.70 6.88
CA VAL A 330 -19.40 -7.08 7.26
C VAL A 330 -18.51 -7.72 6.19
N SER A 331 -17.46 -8.40 6.59
CA SER A 331 -16.56 -9.10 5.68
C SER A 331 -17.11 -10.47 5.30
N ASP A 332 -17.18 -10.76 3.99
CA ASP A 332 -17.62 -12.07 3.47
C ASP A 332 -16.50 -13.10 3.43
N ILE A 333 -15.25 -12.66 3.58
CA ILE A 333 -14.08 -13.54 3.55
C ILE A 333 -13.44 -13.62 4.94
N THR A 334 -12.75 -14.71 5.21
CA THR A 334 -12.05 -14.91 6.49
C THR A 334 -10.87 -13.93 6.67
N PRO A 335 -10.79 -13.25 7.82
CA PRO A 335 -11.74 -13.25 8.94
C PRO A 335 -13.06 -12.54 8.58
N GLN A 336 -14.19 -13.18 8.87
CA GLN A 336 -15.51 -12.60 8.68
C GLN A 336 -15.80 -11.59 9.81
N TYR A 337 -15.20 -10.43 9.74
CA TYR A 337 -15.31 -9.41 10.78
C TYR A 337 -16.40 -8.39 10.49
N ASP A 338 -16.97 -7.85 11.55
CA ASP A 338 -17.78 -6.64 11.51
C ASP A 338 -16.86 -5.41 11.67
N THR A 339 -16.89 -4.51 10.70
CA THR A 339 -16.07 -3.31 10.70
C THR A 339 -16.38 -2.37 11.85
N LYS A 340 -17.61 -2.35 12.37
CA LYS A 340 -18.00 -1.57 13.57
C LYS A 340 -17.21 -2.05 14.80
N ASP A 341 -17.23 -3.36 15.04
CA ASP A 341 -16.51 -3.95 16.19
C ASP A 341 -15.00 -3.69 16.06
N VAL A 342 -14.44 -3.87 14.84
CA VAL A 342 -13.00 -3.66 14.58
C VAL A 342 -12.63 -2.18 14.69
N ALA A 343 -13.48 -1.26 14.20
CA ALA A 343 -13.26 0.18 14.31
C ALA A 343 -13.31 0.65 15.78
N ALA A 344 -14.27 0.17 16.55
CA ALA A 344 -14.34 0.46 17.99
C ALA A 344 -13.10 -0.06 18.73
N ALA A 345 -12.68 -1.30 18.42
CA ALA A 345 -11.49 -1.89 19.01
C ALA A 345 -10.20 -1.13 18.64
N LEU A 346 -10.10 -0.63 17.39
CA LEU A 346 -8.97 0.17 16.93
C LEU A 346 -8.99 1.58 17.56
N ALA A 347 -10.16 2.22 17.61
CA ALA A 347 -10.32 3.53 18.24
C ALA A 347 -9.86 3.50 19.70
N LYS A 348 -10.26 2.47 20.46
CA LYS A 348 -9.80 2.29 21.84
C LYS A 348 -8.27 2.20 21.95
N ARG A 349 -7.60 1.52 21.02
CA ARG A 349 -6.13 1.38 21.00
C ARG A 349 -5.38 2.67 20.73
N TYR A 350 -5.99 3.53 19.93
CA TYR A 350 -5.44 4.86 19.65
C TYR A 350 -5.87 5.93 20.64
N GLY A 351 -6.86 5.67 21.51
CA GLY A 351 -7.56 6.70 22.26
C GLY A 351 -8.34 7.65 21.35
N ALA A 352 -8.77 7.18 20.19
CA ALA A 352 -9.44 7.95 19.15
C ALA A 352 -10.94 8.05 19.39
N LEU A 353 -11.57 9.12 18.90
CA LEU A 353 -13.02 9.24 18.84
C LEU A 353 -13.56 8.26 17.79
N PHE A 354 -14.57 7.46 18.13
CA PHE A 354 -15.32 6.65 17.18
C PHE A 354 -16.72 7.21 16.98
N LEU A 355 -16.97 7.73 15.77
CA LEU A 355 -18.23 8.37 15.39
C LEU A 355 -18.94 7.53 14.32
N MET A 356 -20.14 7.07 14.61
CA MET A 356 -21.01 6.37 13.67
C MET A 356 -22.15 7.29 13.24
N GLY A 357 -22.28 7.55 11.94
CA GLY A 357 -23.38 8.33 11.36
C GLY A 357 -24.35 7.45 10.62
N THR A 358 -25.65 7.68 10.82
CA THR A 358 -26.70 6.95 10.11
C THR A 358 -28.03 7.71 10.12
N ALA A 359 -28.83 7.45 9.09
CA ALA A 359 -30.22 7.92 9.04
C ALA A 359 -31.16 6.89 9.70
N THR A 360 -30.79 5.62 9.72
CA THR A 360 -31.61 4.49 10.19
C THR A 360 -30.76 3.61 11.09
N PRO A 361 -30.58 3.99 12.37
CA PRO A 361 -29.75 3.21 13.29
C PRO A 361 -30.34 1.80 13.48
N ASP A 362 -29.48 0.80 13.47
CA ASP A 362 -29.87 -0.52 13.88
C ASP A 362 -30.08 -0.57 15.42
N PHE A 363 -30.89 -1.53 15.87
CA PHE A 363 -31.29 -1.64 17.28
C PHE A 363 -30.05 -1.79 18.20
N ILE A 364 -29.06 -2.54 17.78
CA ILE A 364 -27.86 -2.79 18.58
C ILE A 364 -27.00 -1.51 18.72
N SER A 365 -26.81 -0.77 17.63
CA SER A 365 -26.05 0.49 17.64
C SER A 365 -26.76 1.60 18.42
N TYR A 366 -28.09 1.53 18.53
CA TYR A 366 -28.88 2.51 19.26
C TYR A 366 -28.86 2.31 20.79
N TYR A 367 -28.78 1.04 21.26
CA TYR A 367 -28.87 0.69 22.68
C TYR A 367 -27.56 0.30 23.35
N LYS A 368 -26.43 0.21 22.60
CA LYS A 368 -25.09 0.06 23.16
C LYS A 368 -24.46 1.40 23.51
#